data_44a83d5637b20848204054e93245a655
#
_entry.id   44a83d5637b20848204054e93245a655
#
_cell.length_a   1.000
_cell.length_b   1.000
_cell.length_c   1.000
_cell.angle_alpha   90.00
_cell.angle_beta   90.00
_cell.angle_gamma   90.00
#
_symmetry.space_group_name_H-M   'P 1'
#
loop_
_entity.id
_entity.type
_entity.pdbx_description
1 polymer ?
#
loop_
_entity_poly.entity_id
_entity_poly.type
_entity_poly.pdbx_seq_one_letter_code
_entity_poly.pdbx_strand_id
1 'polypeptide(L)'
;MATGSWPTIVDVATRTDPEGNIAEVAEMLSQCNDYEGDAPYIEANEKTGHEFSFRTSIPAGSWRSYNMGVGYSKSTTGKSRVGIGMLEDWSQVDRALLRHSGQGEKFRRSEDFAFLEGMSQTIAQTLIYGNTAITPAEFMGLAPFYNSLTAAQNGANIIDCGGTGSSNTSIWYIGWSPESFFLVYPRGTTAGIHMEDRGDTVPAFDNLGNPYLAFTSVFEQHVGLCPKDWRYGARMANLDVTNAGLAGPNAYDLFAGMAETVLHFPKTTKAVSGVEKTDAPNDQFGTRRIWYCNRTV
;
A
#
# COMPACT_ATOMS: atom_id res chain seq x y z
N MET A 1 0.42 5.05 -29.21
CA MET A 1 -0.24 3.77 -28.88
C MET A 1 0.86 2.84 -28.39
N ALA A 2 0.74 2.35 -27.17
CA ALA A 2 1.65 1.32 -26.69
C ALA A 2 1.46 0.09 -27.59
N THR A 3 2.53 -0.37 -28.21
CA THR A 3 2.55 -1.64 -28.92
C THR A 3 2.40 -2.74 -27.87
N GLY A 4 1.24 -3.39 -27.82
CA GLY A 4 1.01 -4.52 -26.94
C GLY A 4 2.09 -5.58 -27.17
N SER A 5 2.69 -6.04 -26.09
CA SER A 5 3.63 -7.16 -26.10
C SER A 5 2.84 -8.42 -25.83
N TRP A 6 2.75 -9.33 -26.80
CA TRP A 6 2.07 -10.61 -26.63
C TRP A 6 3.08 -11.74 -26.56
N PRO A 7 2.79 -12.81 -25.79
CA PRO A 7 3.62 -14.01 -25.80
C PRO A 7 3.78 -14.58 -27.21
N THR A 8 4.99 -14.96 -27.54
CA THR A 8 5.38 -15.50 -28.86
C THR A 8 5.79 -16.97 -28.74
N ILE A 9 5.99 -17.62 -29.87
CA ILE A 9 6.52 -19.00 -29.90
C ILE A 9 7.93 -19.08 -29.32
N VAL A 10 8.70 -17.99 -29.37
CA VAL A 10 10.02 -17.90 -28.73
C VAL A 10 9.88 -17.94 -27.20
N ASP A 11 8.87 -17.27 -26.65
CA ASP A 11 8.60 -17.28 -25.18
C ASP A 11 8.18 -18.68 -24.72
N VAL A 12 7.42 -19.42 -25.53
CA VAL A 12 7.11 -20.82 -25.23
C VAL A 12 8.39 -21.67 -25.28
N ALA A 13 9.23 -21.49 -26.29
CA ALA A 13 10.48 -22.25 -26.47
C ALA A 13 11.46 -21.98 -25.30
N THR A 14 11.52 -20.76 -24.78
CA THR A 14 12.38 -20.41 -23.63
C THR A 14 11.89 -21.02 -22.32
N ARG A 15 10.62 -21.39 -22.23
CA ARG A 15 10.00 -22.02 -21.05
C ARG A 15 9.84 -23.53 -21.20
N THR A 16 10.30 -24.11 -22.30
CA THR A 16 10.22 -25.54 -22.55
C THR A 16 11.56 -26.19 -22.25
N ASP A 17 11.54 -27.25 -21.43
CA ASP A 17 12.72 -28.07 -21.13
C ASP A 17 13.10 -28.95 -22.35
N PRO A 18 14.28 -29.60 -22.36
CA PRO A 18 14.70 -30.47 -23.47
C PRO A 18 13.76 -31.66 -23.74
N GLU A 19 12.90 -31.98 -22.77
CA GLU A 19 11.93 -33.08 -22.85
C GLU A 19 10.56 -32.63 -23.39
N GLY A 20 10.41 -31.33 -23.68
CA GLY A 20 9.19 -30.75 -24.25
C GLY A 20 8.14 -30.37 -23.22
N ASN A 21 8.45 -30.40 -21.93
CA ASN A 21 7.55 -29.92 -20.89
C ASN A 21 7.79 -28.44 -20.60
N ILE A 22 6.75 -27.74 -20.15
CA ILE A 22 6.92 -26.37 -19.63
C ILE A 22 7.63 -26.46 -18.28
N ALA A 23 8.86 -25.92 -18.25
CA ALA A 23 9.68 -25.84 -17.05
C ALA A 23 9.03 -24.91 -16.04
N GLU A 24 9.27 -25.17 -14.76
CA GLU A 24 8.92 -24.26 -13.69
C GLU A 24 9.81 -23.01 -13.80
N VAL A 25 9.18 -21.84 -13.98
CA VAL A 25 9.89 -20.56 -14.08
C VAL A 25 10.34 -20.15 -12.68
N ALA A 26 11.65 -19.91 -12.51
CA ALA A 26 12.16 -19.38 -11.26
C ALA A 26 11.77 -17.88 -11.16
N GLU A 27 10.88 -17.56 -10.26
CA GLU A 27 10.40 -16.20 -10.02
C GLU A 27 11.45 -15.35 -9.30
N MET A 28 12.45 -14.90 -10.04
CA MET A 28 13.55 -14.07 -9.52
C MET A 28 13.15 -12.62 -9.30
N LEU A 29 12.06 -12.18 -9.92
CA LEU A 29 11.53 -10.80 -9.82
C LEU A 29 10.44 -10.66 -8.77
N SER A 30 10.02 -11.76 -8.14
CA SER A 30 9.04 -11.73 -7.06
C SER A 30 9.57 -10.92 -5.88
N GLN A 31 8.76 -10.00 -5.39
CA GLN A 31 9.02 -9.22 -4.20
C GLN A 31 7.95 -9.56 -3.16
N CYS A 32 8.36 -10.07 -2.02
CA CYS A 32 7.43 -10.26 -0.91
C CYS A 32 6.89 -8.90 -0.46
N ASN A 33 5.65 -8.60 -0.83
CA ASN A 33 4.95 -7.39 -0.41
C ASN A 33 4.02 -7.74 0.75
N ASP A 34 4.56 -7.72 1.97
CA ASP A 34 3.83 -8.15 3.19
C ASP A 34 2.65 -7.25 3.56
N TYR A 35 2.53 -6.06 2.97
CA TYR A 35 1.47 -5.09 3.29
C TYR A 35 0.05 -5.65 3.11
N GLU A 36 -0.16 -6.57 2.18
CA GLU A 36 -1.46 -7.22 1.96
C GLU A 36 -1.88 -8.09 3.15
N GLY A 37 -0.91 -8.74 3.81
CA GLY A 37 -1.13 -9.52 5.02
C GLY A 37 -1.15 -8.69 6.31
N ASP A 38 -0.58 -7.48 6.25
CA ASP A 38 -0.42 -6.60 7.41
C ASP A 38 -1.59 -5.64 7.59
N ALA A 39 -2.07 -5.06 6.49
CA ALA A 39 -3.11 -4.05 6.49
C ALA A 39 -4.51 -4.67 6.56
N PRO A 40 -5.39 -4.23 7.48
CA PRO A 40 -6.78 -4.64 7.46
C PRO A 40 -7.52 -3.99 6.28
N TYR A 41 -8.30 -4.79 5.56
CA TYR A 41 -9.20 -4.31 4.52
C TYR A 41 -10.59 -4.06 5.09
N ILE A 42 -11.13 -2.88 4.85
CA ILE A 42 -12.45 -2.46 5.34
C ILE A 42 -13.32 -2.00 4.17
N GLU A 43 -14.57 -2.43 4.16
CA GLU A 43 -15.54 -1.95 3.18
C GLU A 43 -15.79 -0.45 3.35
N ALA A 44 -15.68 0.29 2.26
CA ALA A 44 -15.94 1.72 2.25
C ALA A 44 -17.43 2.02 2.46
N ASN A 45 -17.74 3.19 2.98
CA ASN A 45 -19.11 3.65 3.13
C ASN A 45 -19.72 4.18 1.81
N GLU A 46 -18.89 4.46 0.81
CA GLU A 46 -19.27 4.88 -0.54
C GLU A 46 -18.70 3.92 -1.61
N LYS A 47 -19.19 4.05 -2.84
CA LYS A 47 -18.70 3.26 -3.98
C LYS A 47 -17.33 3.71 -4.51
N THR A 48 -17.01 5.00 -4.38
CA THR A 48 -15.80 5.60 -4.97
C THR A 48 -14.84 6.16 -3.94
N GLY A 49 -15.13 6.00 -2.65
CA GLY A 49 -14.31 6.51 -1.58
C GLY A 49 -14.84 6.12 -0.22
N HIS A 50 -14.11 6.54 0.80
CA HIS A 50 -14.48 6.38 2.20
C HIS A 50 -14.46 7.71 2.91
N GLU A 51 -15.57 8.11 3.52
CA GLU A 51 -15.68 9.32 4.33
C GLU A 51 -15.54 8.95 5.80
N PHE A 52 -14.69 9.68 6.53
CA PHE A 52 -14.52 9.52 7.97
C PHE A 52 -14.50 10.86 8.67
N SER A 53 -14.91 10.85 9.94
CA SER A 53 -14.93 12.04 10.78
C SER A 53 -13.80 11.99 11.78
N PHE A 54 -13.13 13.12 11.99
CA PHE A 54 -12.09 13.29 12.98
C PHE A 54 -12.35 14.51 13.83
N ARG A 55 -11.80 14.51 15.06
CA ARG A 55 -11.96 15.62 15.98
C ARG A 55 -10.90 16.68 15.73
N THR A 56 -11.34 17.92 15.47
CA THR A 56 -10.45 19.07 15.19
C THR A 56 -10.11 19.86 16.45
N SER A 57 -10.98 19.86 17.46
CA SER A 57 -10.67 20.49 18.74
C SER A 57 -11.29 19.75 19.91
N ILE A 58 -10.59 19.79 21.04
CA ILE A 58 -11.03 19.26 22.33
C ILE A 58 -11.25 20.43 23.27
N PRO A 59 -12.41 20.52 23.96
CA PRO A 59 -12.62 21.55 24.93
C PRO A 59 -11.67 21.37 26.12
N ALA A 60 -11.00 22.45 26.52
CA ALA A 60 -10.21 22.50 27.73
C ALA A 60 -11.10 22.97 28.87
N GLY A 61 -11.06 22.29 30.02
CA GLY A 61 -11.71 22.75 31.23
C GLY A 61 -11.10 24.07 31.74
N SER A 62 -11.87 24.86 32.48
CA SER A 62 -11.40 26.10 33.11
C SER A 62 -11.39 25.94 34.64
N TRP A 63 -10.30 26.38 35.25
CA TRP A 63 -10.25 26.50 36.72
C TRP A 63 -11.17 27.62 37.18
N ARG A 64 -11.97 27.39 38.20
CA ARG A 64 -12.85 28.42 38.73
C ARG A 64 -12.62 28.61 40.22
N SER A 65 -12.82 29.83 40.69
CA SER A 65 -12.94 30.14 42.10
C SER A 65 -14.40 29.99 42.60
N TYR A 66 -14.60 29.93 43.90
CA TYR A 66 -15.96 29.92 44.48
C TYR A 66 -16.74 31.16 44.03
N ASN A 67 -18.03 31.01 43.76
CA ASN A 67 -18.96 32.04 43.30
C ASN A 67 -18.63 32.65 41.89
N MET A 68 -17.73 32.03 41.11
CA MET A 68 -17.46 32.42 39.72
C MET A 68 -18.05 31.37 38.75
N GLY A 69 -18.61 31.78 37.63
CA GLY A 69 -19.12 30.90 36.58
C GLY A 69 -18.03 30.46 35.63
N VAL A 70 -18.26 29.37 34.88
CA VAL A 70 -17.42 28.91 33.80
C VAL A 70 -18.23 28.96 32.48
N GLY A 71 -17.63 29.46 31.42
CA GLY A 71 -18.26 29.50 30.08
C GLY A 71 -18.46 28.12 29.47
N TYR A 72 -19.50 27.97 28.69
CA TYR A 72 -19.75 26.74 27.94
C TYR A 72 -18.69 26.56 26.84
N SER A 73 -18.21 25.32 26.66
CA SER A 73 -17.30 24.95 25.60
C SER A 73 -17.83 23.74 24.84
N LYS A 74 -17.41 23.59 23.59
CA LYS A 74 -17.78 22.45 22.75
C LYS A 74 -16.56 21.90 21.98
N SER A 75 -16.59 20.64 21.63
CA SER A 75 -15.64 20.07 20.66
C SER A 75 -16.10 20.34 19.23
N THR A 76 -15.14 20.40 18.32
CA THR A 76 -15.43 20.49 16.88
C THR A 76 -14.92 19.24 16.16
N THR A 77 -15.61 18.85 15.10
CA THR A 77 -15.27 17.72 14.26
C THR A 77 -15.16 18.17 12.81
N GLY A 78 -14.26 17.56 12.08
CA GLY A 78 -14.12 17.69 10.64
C GLY A 78 -14.42 16.36 9.96
N LYS A 79 -14.63 16.41 8.65
CA LYS A 79 -14.78 15.25 7.79
C LYS A 79 -13.69 15.24 6.76
N SER A 80 -13.19 14.07 6.41
CA SER A 80 -12.27 13.85 5.32
C SER A 80 -12.75 12.68 4.49
N ARG A 81 -12.43 12.72 3.21
CA ARG A 81 -12.77 11.68 2.24
C ARG A 81 -11.50 11.20 1.55
N VAL A 82 -11.32 9.89 1.50
CA VAL A 82 -10.25 9.25 0.73
C VAL A 82 -10.85 8.57 -0.50
N GLY A 83 -10.15 8.69 -1.63
CA GLY A 83 -10.53 8.05 -2.89
C GLY A 83 -10.06 6.60 -2.94
N ILE A 84 -10.70 5.84 -3.81
CA ILE A 84 -10.33 4.46 -4.15
C ILE A 84 -9.85 4.47 -5.60
N GLY A 85 -8.66 3.91 -5.84
CA GLY A 85 -8.11 3.68 -7.16
C GLY A 85 -8.54 2.32 -7.71
N MET A 86 -8.58 2.20 -9.03
CA MET A 86 -8.83 0.95 -9.74
C MET A 86 -7.59 0.59 -10.54
N LEU A 87 -7.03 -0.57 -10.27
CA LEU A 87 -5.93 -1.15 -11.04
C LEU A 87 -6.47 -2.34 -11.82
N GLU A 88 -6.23 -2.36 -13.12
CA GLU A 88 -6.69 -3.42 -14.03
C GLU A 88 -5.58 -3.78 -14.99
N ASP A 89 -5.43 -5.08 -15.27
CA ASP A 89 -4.51 -5.58 -16.28
C ASP A 89 -5.11 -6.80 -16.99
N TRP A 90 -4.69 -7.03 -18.24
CA TRP A 90 -5.24 -8.03 -19.14
C TRP A 90 -4.15 -8.91 -19.68
N SER A 91 -4.19 -10.20 -19.35
CA SER A 91 -3.35 -11.24 -19.94
C SER A 91 -4.04 -11.81 -21.18
N GLN A 92 -3.35 -11.83 -22.31
CA GLN A 92 -3.84 -12.41 -23.56
C GLN A 92 -2.82 -13.38 -24.15
N VAL A 93 -3.24 -14.61 -24.38
CA VAL A 93 -2.40 -15.66 -24.98
C VAL A 93 -3.11 -16.26 -26.20
N ASP A 94 -2.45 -16.25 -27.36
CA ASP A 94 -3.01 -16.79 -28.59
C ASP A 94 -3.38 -18.27 -28.43
N ARG A 95 -4.60 -18.60 -28.82
CA ARG A 95 -5.14 -19.98 -28.80
C ARG A 95 -4.31 -20.95 -29.65
N ALA A 96 -3.78 -20.50 -30.78
CA ALA A 96 -2.97 -21.34 -31.63
C ALA A 96 -1.61 -21.68 -30.98
N LEU A 97 -1.03 -20.70 -30.27
CA LEU A 97 0.19 -20.88 -29.49
C LEU A 97 0.00 -21.91 -28.37
N LEU A 98 -1.10 -21.83 -27.61
CA LEU A 98 -1.41 -22.77 -26.54
C LEU A 98 -1.62 -24.20 -27.07
N ARG A 99 -2.24 -24.34 -28.22
CA ARG A 99 -2.42 -25.66 -28.87
C ARG A 99 -1.07 -26.23 -29.35
N HIS A 100 -0.18 -25.37 -29.83
CA HIS A 100 1.12 -25.81 -30.32
C HIS A 100 2.05 -26.25 -29.16
N SER A 101 1.96 -25.60 -27.99
CA SER A 101 2.78 -25.93 -26.83
C SER A 101 2.45 -27.29 -26.18
N GLY A 102 1.26 -27.84 -26.44
CA GLY A 102 0.78 -29.11 -25.84
C GLY A 102 0.48 -29.02 -24.33
N GLN A 103 0.92 -27.97 -23.64
CA GLN A 103 0.71 -27.72 -22.19
C GLN A 103 0.18 -26.29 -21.94
N GLY A 104 -0.77 -25.88 -22.75
CA GLY A 104 -1.30 -24.51 -22.77
C GLY A 104 -1.78 -23.98 -21.43
N GLU A 105 -2.40 -24.80 -20.60
CA GLU A 105 -2.83 -24.37 -19.26
C GLU A 105 -1.68 -24.02 -18.32
N LYS A 106 -0.59 -24.79 -18.35
CA LYS A 106 0.59 -24.47 -17.52
C LYS A 106 1.26 -23.19 -17.96
N PHE A 107 1.38 -22.99 -19.28
CA PHE A 107 1.92 -21.76 -19.83
C PHE A 107 1.08 -20.54 -19.43
N ARG A 108 -0.24 -20.65 -19.55
CA ARG A 108 -1.17 -19.59 -19.17
C ARG A 108 -1.06 -19.25 -17.67
N ARG A 109 -1.04 -20.25 -16.80
CA ARG A 109 -0.84 -20.03 -15.35
C ARG A 109 0.47 -19.33 -15.04
N SER A 110 1.56 -19.70 -15.71
CA SER A 110 2.86 -19.04 -15.55
C SER A 110 2.80 -17.56 -15.95
N GLU A 111 2.07 -17.21 -17.01
CA GLU A 111 1.82 -15.81 -17.38
C GLU A 111 0.97 -15.11 -16.32
N ASP A 112 -0.16 -15.69 -15.94
CA ASP A 112 -1.09 -15.10 -14.97
C ASP A 112 -0.40 -14.78 -13.63
N PHE A 113 0.54 -15.60 -13.17
CA PHE A 113 1.36 -15.31 -11.98
C PHE A 113 2.20 -14.04 -12.14
N ALA A 114 2.79 -13.82 -13.32
CA ALA A 114 3.57 -12.61 -13.56
C ALA A 114 2.70 -11.33 -13.49
N PHE A 115 1.47 -11.39 -13.98
CA PHE A 115 0.51 -10.29 -13.87
C PHE A 115 0.10 -10.00 -12.42
N LEU A 116 -0.18 -11.04 -11.63
CA LEU A 116 -0.52 -10.90 -10.21
C LEU A 116 0.63 -10.26 -9.42
N GLU A 117 1.87 -10.71 -9.65
CA GLU A 117 3.05 -10.15 -9.02
C GLU A 117 3.26 -8.68 -9.43
N GLY A 118 3.13 -8.36 -10.73
CA GLY A 118 3.25 -6.98 -11.22
C GLY A 118 2.22 -6.04 -10.62
N MET A 119 0.97 -6.49 -10.47
CA MET A 119 -0.08 -5.72 -9.81
C MET A 119 0.23 -5.50 -8.32
N SER A 120 0.66 -6.53 -7.60
CA SER A 120 1.05 -6.43 -6.19
C SER A 120 2.19 -5.42 -5.99
N GLN A 121 3.22 -5.43 -6.84
CA GLN A 121 4.31 -4.45 -6.81
C GLN A 121 3.82 -3.03 -7.10
N THR A 122 2.92 -2.86 -8.06
CA THR A 122 2.33 -1.55 -8.40
C THR A 122 1.53 -0.98 -7.24
N ILE A 123 0.74 -1.81 -6.56
CA ILE A 123 -0.03 -1.39 -5.38
C ILE A 123 0.90 -1.04 -4.22
N ALA A 124 1.96 -1.83 -3.98
CA ALA A 124 2.95 -1.51 -2.96
C ALA A 124 3.64 -0.16 -3.20
N GLN A 125 4.00 0.11 -4.45
CA GLN A 125 4.56 1.40 -4.84
C GLN A 125 3.57 2.54 -4.64
N THR A 126 2.32 2.36 -5.07
CA THR A 126 1.26 3.36 -4.94
C THR A 126 0.90 3.59 -3.47
N LEU A 127 0.92 2.56 -2.62
CA LEU A 127 0.70 2.67 -1.17
C LEU A 127 1.67 3.65 -0.52
N ILE A 128 2.91 3.66 -0.97
CA ILE A 128 3.94 4.56 -0.45
C ILE A 128 3.92 5.91 -1.18
N TYR A 129 3.94 5.91 -2.51
CA TYR A 129 4.23 7.09 -3.33
C TYR A 129 3.03 7.63 -4.12
N GLY A 130 1.89 6.94 -4.14
CA GLY A 130 0.71 7.35 -4.88
C GLY A 130 0.32 8.80 -4.61
N ASN A 131 0.08 9.57 -5.67
CA ASN A 131 -0.28 10.98 -5.55
C ASN A 131 -1.35 11.35 -6.58
N THR A 132 -2.57 11.50 -6.11
CA THR A 132 -3.73 11.84 -6.95
C THR A 132 -3.63 13.22 -7.62
N ALA A 133 -2.75 14.10 -7.16
CA ALA A 133 -2.49 15.37 -7.82
C ALA A 133 -1.65 15.20 -9.11
N ILE A 134 -0.86 14.13 -9.21
CA ILE A 134 -0.03 13.80 -10.37
C ILE A 134 -0.76 12.78 -11.25
N THR A 135 -1.23 11.71 -10.65
CA THR A 135 -1.96 10.62 -11.32
C THR A 135 -3.35 10.46 -10.69
N PRO A 136 -4.39 11.11 -11.22
CA PRO A 136 -5.73 11.12 -10.62
C PRO A 136 -6.41 9.74 -10.56
N ALA A 137 -5.95 8.76 -11.33
CA ALA A 137 -6.50 7.39 -11.34
C ALA A 137 -6.01 6.54 -10.17
N GLU A 138 -4.91 6.93 -9.53
CA GLU A 138 -4.37 6.25 -8.36
C GLU A 138 -5.11 6.65 -7.08
N PHE A 139 -4.81 5.96 -5.99
CA PHE A 139 -5.20 6.43 -4.65
C PHE A 139 -4.04 7.21 -3.99
N MET A 140 -4.36 7.99 -2.97
CA MET A 140 -3.36 8.76 -2.23
C MET A 140 -2.55 7.84 -1.31
N GLY A 141 -1.23 7.79 -1.51
CA GLY A 141 -0.29 7.02 -0.71
C GLY A 141 0.19 7.76 0.54
N LEU A 142 1.17 7.16 1.23
CA LEU A 142 1.71 7.70 2.49
C LEU A 142 2.59 8.93 2.30
N ALA A 143 3.43 8.97 1.27
CA ALA A 143 4.41 10.03 1.08
C ALA A 143 3.81 11.43 0.95
N PRO A 144 2.68 11.65 0.26
CA PRO A 144 2.04 12.95 0.21
C PRO A 144 1.50 13.44 1.57
N PHE A 145 1.11 12.51 2.46
CA PHE A 145 0.67 12.87 3.82
C PHE A 145 1.84 13.28 4.72
N TYR A 146 3.04 12.74 4.49
CA TYR A 146 4.24 13.00 5.28
C TYR A 146 5.34 13.62 4.41
N ASN A 147 5.03 14.77 3.78
CA ASN A 147 5.91 15.42 2.80
C ASN A 147 6.67 16.63 3.34
N SER A 148 6.30 17.17 4.50
CA SER A 148 6.87 18.39 5.02
C SER A 148 7.10 18.33 6.53
N LEU A 149 8.33 18.61 6.95
CA LEU A 149 8.73 18.73 8.36
C LEU A 149 8.01 19.89 9.09
N THR A 150 7.56 20.90 8.35
CA THR A 150 6.90 22.09 8.89
C THR A 150 5.37 21.98 8.91
N ALA A 151 4.81 20.85 8.48
CA ALA A 151 3.37 20.62 8.52
C ALA A 151 2.86 20.64 9.97
N ALA A 152 1.74 21.32 10.22
CA ALA A 152 1.27 21.64 11.56
C ALA A 152 0.92 20.40 12.43
N GLN A 153 0.63 19.26 11.80
CA GLN A 153 0.26 18.03 12.49
C GLN A 153 1.20 16.88 12.12
N ASN A 154 1.24 16.51 10.85
CA ASN A 154 1.99 15.34 10.36
C ASN A 154 3.50 15.56 10.41
N GLY A 155 3.98 16.79 10.40
CA GLY A 155 5.40 17.12 10.48
C GLY A 155 6.08 16.62 11.75
N ALA A 156 5.34 16.53 12.86
CA ALA A 156 5.89 15.98 14.10
C ALA A 156 6.24 14.48 14.03
N ASN A 157 5.67 13.75 13.07
CA ASN A 157 5.95 12.32 12.86
C ASN A 157 6.94 12.10 11.70
N ILE A 158 7.61 13.15 11.23
CA ILE A 158 8.68 13.05 10.24
C ILE A 158 10.00 13.32 10.93
N ILE A 159 10.90 12.34 10.89
CA ILE A 159 12.25 12.45 11.43
C ILE A 159 13.19 12.65 10.26
N ASP A 160 13.92 13.76 10.29
CA ASP A 160 14.92 14.06 9.26
C ASP A 160 16.26 13.40 9.61
N CYS A 161 16.70 12.48 8.78
CA CYS A 161 17.98 11.80 8.94
C CYS A 161 19.16 12.60 8.35
N GLY A 162 18.91 13.81 7.83
CA GLY A 162 19.96 14.77 7.44
C GLY A 162 20.69 14.46 6.13
N GLY A 163 20.30 13.46 5.38
CA GLY A 163 20.89 13.16 4.06
C GLY A 163 20.54 14.23 3.03
N THR A 164 21.53 14.71 2.30
CA THR A 164 21.38 15.76 1.26
C THR A 164 21.65 15.27 -0.15
N GLY A 165 22.06 14.01 -0.30
CA GLY A 165 22.42 13.40 -1.59
C GLY A 165 21.25 12.90 -2.41
N SER A 166 21.56 12.28 -3.55
CA SER A 166 20.58 11.60 -4.41
C SER A 166 20.30 10.15 -4.03
N SER A 167 21.08 9.59 -3.08
CA SER A 167 20.95 8.21 -2.60
C SER A 167 20.09 8.11 -1.33
N ASN A 168 19.18 9.08 -1.15
CA ASN A 168 18.32 9.12 0.02
C ASN A 168 17.14 8.16 -0.12
N THR A 169 16.82 7.50 0.98
CA THR A 169 15.63 6.66 1.12
C THR A 169 14.79 7.09 2.31
N SER A 170 13.68 6.42 2.53
CA SER A 170 12.83 6.62 3.71
C SER A 170 12.48 5.28 4.34
N ILE A 171 12.39 5.28 5.66
CA ILE A 171 11.85 4.17 6.43
C ILE A 171 10.49 4.61 6.97
N TRP A 172 9.51 3.70 6.91
CA TRP A 172 8.16 3.96 7.35
C TRP A 172 7.84 3.10 8.57
N TYR A 173 7.19 3.70 9.56
CA TYR A 173 6.65 2.99 10.70
C TYR A 173 5.14 3.21 10.74
N ILE A 174 4.37 2.14 10.57
CA ILE A 174 2.92 2.23 10.40
C ILE A 174 2.22 1.33 11.40
N GLY A 175 1.21 1.87 12.04
CA GLY A 175 0.30 1.13 12.91
C GLY A 175 -0.99 0.81 12.19
N TRP A 176 -1.17 -0.45 11.78
CA TRP A 176 -2.36 -0.94 11.08
C TRP A 176 -3.46 -1.31 12.05
N SER A 177 -4.62 -0.69 11.93
CA SER A 177 -5.85 -1.08 12.63
C SER A 177 -7.06 -0.37 12.02
N PRO A 178 -8.29 -0.85 12.26
CA PRO A 178 -9.52 -0.20 11.82
C PRO A 178 -9.69 1.24 12.34
N GLU A 179 -8.98 1.62 13.40
CA GLU A 179 -9.04 2.96 14.00
C GLU A 179 -7.86 3.85 13.64
N SER A 180 -6.82 3.32 12.96
CA SER A 180 -5.61 4.05 12.58
C SER A 180 -5.43 4.13 11.06
N PHE A 181 -4.66 3.21 10.50
CA PHE A 181 -4.47 3.04 9.07
C PHE A 181 -5.09 1.74 8.61
N PHE A 182 -5.82 1.78 7.51
CA PHE A 182 -6.42 0.61 6.89
C PHE A 182 -6.61 0.82 5.39
N LEU A 183 -6.73 -0.28 4.67
CA LEU A 183 -7.08 -0.27 3.26
C LEU A 183 -8.59 -0.34 3.10
N VAL A 184 -9.11 0.34 2.08
CA VAL A 184 -10.54 0.37 1.78
C VAL A 184 -10.80 -0.16 0.38
N TYR A 185 -11.92 -0.86 0.23
CA TYR A 185 -12.44 -1.31 -1.05
C TYR A 185 -13.89 -0.83 -1.23
N PRO A 186 -14.41 -0.72 -2.46
CA PRO A 186 -15.72 -0.14 -2.71
C PRO A 186 -16.85 -0.91 -2.03
N ARG A 187 -17.88 -0.17 -1.62
CA ARG A 187 -19.07 -0.77 -1.02
C ARG A 187 -19.76 -1.73 -1.98
N GLY A 188 -20.01 -2.96 -1.53
CA GLY A 188 -20.70 -4.01 -2.30
C GLY A 188 -19.78 -4.81 -3.20
N THR A 189 -18.45 -4.71 -3.03
CA THR A 189 -17.44 -5.53 -3.69
C THR A 189 -16.72 -6.39 -2.67
N THR A 190 -15.68 -7.10 -3.09
CA THR A 190 -14.82 -7.88 -2.21
C THR A 190 -13.39 -7.33 -2.25
N ALA A 191 -12.62 -7.53 -1.17
CA ALA A 191 -11.23 -7.13 -1.11
C ALA A 191 -10.33 -8.08 -1.91
N GLY A 192 -9.19 -7.57 -2.38
CA GLY A 192 -8.16 -8.34 -3.07
C GLY A 192 -8.23 -8.25 -4.59
N ILE A 193 -7.33 -8.98 -5.25
CA ILE A 193 -7.29 -9.07 -6.71
C ILE A 193 -8.36 -10.04 -7.18
N HIS A 194 -9.24 -9.56 -8.07
CA HIS A 194 -10.22 -10.38 -8.76
C HIS A 194 -9.66 -10.84 -10.10
N MET A 195 -9.73 -12.14 -10.35
CA MET A 195 -9.39 -12.73 -11.63
C MET A 195 -10.67 -13.23 -12.31
N GLU A 196 -10.94 -12.73 -13.51
CA GLU A 196 -12.00 -13.22 -14.39
C GLU A 196 -11.38 -13.93 -15.60
N ASP A 197 -11.61 -15.22 -15.74
CA ASP A 197 -11.24 -15.97 -16.94
C ASP A 197 -12.35 -15.85 -18.00
N ARG A 198 -12.07 -15.12 -19.07
CA ARG A 198 -13.00 -14.95 -20.21
C ARG A 198 -12.86 -16.04 -21.28
N GLY A 199 -11.94 -16.98 -21.08
CA GLY A 199 -11.69 -18.04 -22.05
C GLY A 199 -11.22 -17.51 -23.41
N ASP A 200 -11.61 -18.19 -24.50
CA ASP A 200 -11.31 -17.82 -25.88
C ASP A 200 -12.51 -17.19 -26.63
N THR A 201 -13.49 -16.69 -25.89
CA THR A 201 -14.74 -16.15 -26.46
C THR A 201 -14.60 -14.70 -26.93
N VAL A 202 -13.63 -13.96 -26.40
CA VAL A 202 -13.40 -12.56 -26.76
C VAL A 202 -12.32 -12.50 -27.85
N PRO A 203 -12.60 -11.92 -29.04
CA PRO A 203 -11.59 -11.75 -30.06
C PRO A 203 -10.55 -10.73 -29.61
N ALA A 204 -9.29 -11.09 -29.72
CA ALA A 204 -8.18 -10.15 -29.62
C ALA A 204 -7.90 -9.56 -31.00
N PHE A 205 -7.22 -8.42 -31.06
CA PHE A 205 -6.89 -7.73 -32.29
C PHE A 205 -5.37 -7.55 -32.41
N ASP A 206 -4.84 -7.80 -33.59
CA ASP A 206 -3.44 -7.52 -33.92
C ASP A 206 -3.18 -6.01 -34.06
N ASN A 207 -1.92 -5.63 -34.30
CA ASN A 207 -1.53 -4.23 -34.50
C ASN A 207 -2.16 -3.58 -35.74
N LEU A 208 -2.72 -4.39 -36.67
CA LEU A 208 -3.37 -3.96 -37.89
C LEU A 208 -4.91 -3.92 -37.71
N GLY A 209 -5.42 -4.35 -36.54
CA GLY A 209 -6.85 -4.41 -36.28
C GLY A 209 -7.54 -5.69 -36.76
N ASN A 210 -6.80 -6.74 -37.15
CA ASN A 210 -7.40 -8.01 -37.55
C ASN A 210 -7.72 -8.86 -36.31
N PRO A 211 -8.90 -9.48 -36.24
CA PRO A 211 -9.30 -10.29 -35.09
C PRO A 211 -8.63 -11.68 -35.10
N TYR A 212 -8.24 -12.15 -33.95
CA TYR A 212 -7.82 -13.52 -33.69
C TYR A 212 -8.37 -14.04 -32.37
N LEU A 213 -8.35 -15.35 -32.16
CA LEU A 213 -8.83 -15.95 -30.93
C LEU A 213 -7.69 -16.08 -29.92
N ALA A 214 -7.86 -15.47 -28.76
CA ALA A 214 -6.93 -15.56 -27.64
C ALA A 214 -7.66 -15.95 -26.36
N PHE A 215 -6.98 -16.68 -25.48
CA PHE A 215 -7.42 -16.83 -24.11
C PHE A 215 -7.10 -15.54 -23.34
N THR A 216 -8.11 -15.01 -22.68
CA THR A 216 -8.01 -13.73 -21.97
C THR A 216 -8.34 -13.92 -20.51
N SER A 217 -7.42 -13.47 -19.63
CA SER A 217 -7.65 -13.30 -18.19
C SER A 217 -7.64 -11.81 -17.88
N VAL A 218 -8.59 -11.37 -17.07
CA VAL A 218 -8.69 -9.99 -16.58
C VAL A 218 -8.42 -9.99 -15.09
N PHE A 219 -7.53 -9.13 -14.67
CA PHE A 219 -7.19 -8.92 -13.27
C PHE A 219 -7.62 -7.51 -12.87
N GLU A 220 -8.36 -7.40 -11.81
CA GLU A 220 -8.89 -6.12 -11.32
C GLU A 220 -8.75 -6.04 -9.80
N GLN A 221 -8.30 -4.88 -9.30
CA GLN A 221 -8.28 -4.59 -7.88
C GLN A 221 -8.70 -3.15 -7.62
N HIS A 222 -9.61 -2.99 -6.68
CA HIS A 222 -9.99 -1.69 -6.14
C HIS A 222 -9.39 -1.52 -4.75
N VAL A 223 -8.60 -0.49 -4.55
CA VAL A 223 -7.96 -0.23 -3.27
C VAL A 223 -7.79 1.25 -3.00
N GLY A 224 -7.88 1.65 -1.74
CA GLY A 224 -7.57 2.98 -1.25
C GLY A 224 -6.93 2.92 0.13
N LEU A 225 -6.17 3.93 0.51
CA LEU A 225 -5.57 4.03 1.83
C LEU A 225 -6.34 5.05 2.68
N CYS A 226 -6.80 4.65 3.86
CA CYS A 226 -7.46 5.53 4.82
C CYS A 226 -6.57 5.81 6.03
N PRO A 227 -5.97 7.01 6.13
CA PRO A 227 -5.24 7.46 7.31
C PRO A 227 -6.21 8.13 8.31
N LYS A 228 -6.99 7.32 9.03
CA LYS A 228 -7.99 7.83 9.98
C LYS A 228 -7.35 8.55 11.16
N ASP A 229 -6.21 8.06 11.64
CA ASP A 229 -5.40 8.70 12.67
C ASP A 229 -3.94 8.81 12.21
N TRP A 230 -3.53 10.00 11.78
CA TRP A 230 -2.19 10.28 11.27
C TRP A 230 -1.07 10.01 12.30
N ARG A 231 -1.37 9.98 13.60
CA ARG A 231 -0.38 9.74 14.67
C ARG A 231 0.20 8.33 14.66
N TYR A 232 -0.47 7.39 13.99
CA TYR A 232 -0.02 6.00 13.82
C TYR A 232 0.79 5.78 12.53
N GLY A 233 1.25 6.84 11.89
CA GLY A 233 2.20 6.81 10.81
C GLY A 233 3.40 7.68 11.15
N ALA A 234 4.61 7.21 10.85
CA ALA A 234 5.82 8.01 10.97
C ALA A 234 6.77 7.69 9.81
N ARG A 235 7.54 8.69 9.41
CA ARG A 235 8.50 8.62 8.33
C ARG A 235 9.87 9.08 8.82
N MET A 236 10.86 8.23 8.70
CA MET A 236 12.28 8.64 8.74
C MET A 236 12.65 9.02 7.30
N ALA A 237 12.82 10.31 7.05
CA ALA A 237 13.10 10.86 5.73
C ALA A 237 14.58 11.20 5.55
N ASN A 238 15.02 11.30 4.31
CA ASN A 238 16.38 11.69 3.96
C ASN A 238 17.47 10.79 4.58
N LEU A 239 17.21 9.49 4.67
CA LEU A 239 18.23 8.55 5.13
C LEU A 239 19.18 8.26 3.96
N ASP A 240 20.44 8.66 4.10
CA ASP A 240 21.48 8.34 3.14
C ASP A 240 21.92 6.90 3.31
N VAL A 241 21.61 6.06 2.32
CA VAL A 241 21.92 4.61 2.34
C VAL A 241 23.42 4.34 2.42
N THR A 242 24.25 5.24 1.89
CA THR A 242 25.70 5.06 1.89
C THR A 242 26.36 5.33 3.25
N ASN A 243 25.67 6.09 4.12
CA ASN A 243 26.15 6.50 5.44
C ASN A 243 25.28 5.95 6.59
N ALA A 244 24.22 5.22 6.29
CA ALA A 244 23.36 4.63 7.30
C ALA A 244 24.10 3.56 8.11
N GLY A 245 24.16 3.73 9.42
CA GLY A 245 24.77 2.77 10.34
C GLY A 245 26.30 2.69 10.33
N LEU A 246 26.99 3.53 9.55
CA LEU A 246 28.45 3.60 9.54
C LEU A 246 28.95 4.52 10.66
N ALA A 247 30.03 4.12 11.32
CA ALA A 247 30.70 4.98 12.30
C ALA A 247 31.49 6.06 11.56
N GLY A 248 31.07 7.31 11.63
CA GLY A 248 31.73 8.45 11.00
C GLY A 248 31.09 9.78 11.38
N PRO A 249 31.72 10.92 11.10
CA PRO A 249 31.19 12.24 11.50
C PRO A 249 29.86 12.62 10.83
N ASN A 250 29.47 11.92 9.76
CA ASN A 250 28.21 12.12 9.04
C ASN A 250 27.30 10.88 9.11
N ALA A 251 27.62 9.91 9.99
CA ALA A 251 26.81 8.72 10.17
C ALA A 251 25.51 9.07 10.92
N TYR A 252 24.39 8.63 10.40
CA TYR A 252 23.13 8.71 11.11
C TYR A 252 22.96 7.48 12.02
N ASP A 253 22.71 7.72 13.31
CA ASP A 253 22.38 6.63 14.25
C ASP A 253 20.96 6.13 13.98
N LEU A 254 20.87 5.08 13.17
CA LEU A 254 19.62 4.47 12.76
C LEU A 254 18.79 3.98 13.97
N PHE A 255 19.46 3.38 14.96
CA PHE A 255 18.76 2.84 16.14
C PHE A 255 18.19 3.95 17.02
N ALA A 256 18.93 5.05 17.20
CA ALA A 256 18.43 6.21 17.93
C ALA A 256 17.23 6.83 17.20
N GLY A 257 17.28 6.96 15.87
CA GLY A 257 16.16 7.45 15.05
C GLY A 257 14.95 6.54 15.09
N MET A 258 15.13 5.23 15.04
CA MET A 258 14.03 4.28 15.21
C MET A 258 13.42 4.37 16.61
N ALA A 259 14.21 4.49 17.65
CA ALA A 259 13.72 4.65 19.02
C ALA A 259 12.91 5.97 19.18
N GLU A 260 13.42 7.07 18.60
CA GLU A 260 12.72 8.34 18.55
C GLU A 260 11.37 8.21 17.82
N THR A 261 11.36 7.55 16.66
CA THR A 261 10.13 7.28 15.88
C THR A 261 9.08 6.56 16.72
N VAL A 262 9.47 5.54 17.48
CA VAL A 262 8.55 4.79 18.35
C VAL A 262 7.98 5.68 19.46
N LEU A 263 8.77 6.64 19.97
CA LEU A 263 8.30 7.57 21.01
C LEU A 263 7.23 8.56 20.51
N HIS A 264 7.22 8.87 19.22
CA HIS A 264 6.21 9.73 18.60
C HIS A 264 4.84 9.04 18.48
N PHE A 265 4.80 7.70 18.51
CA PHE A 265 3.53 6.98 18.47
C PHE A 265 2.70 7.16 19.74
N PRO A 266 1.37 7.24 19.62
CA PRO A 266 0.50 7.34 20.77
C PRO A 266 0.72 6.17 21.72
N LYS A 267 0.98 6.48 22.98
CA LYS A 267 0.94 5.47 24.04
C LYS A 267 -0.52 5.22 24.36
N THR A 268 -1.03 4.06 24.02
CA THR A 268 -2.41 3.69 24.35
C THR A 268 -2.52 3.31 25.81
N THR A 269 -2.69 4.30 26.64
CA THR A 269 -3.18 4.16 28.01
C THR A 269 -4.63 4.63 28.08
N LYS A 270 -5.56 3.94 27.46
CA LYS A 270 -6.96 4.04 27.85
C LYS A 270 -7.23 2.95 28.88
N ALA A 271 -7.17 3.32 30.12
CA ALA A 271 -7.94 2.62 31.14
C ALA A 271 -9.42 2.80 30.79
N VAL A 272 -10.01 1.86 30.10
CA VAL A 272 -11.46 1.68 30.10
C VAL A 272 -11.77 1.14 31.48
N SER A 273 -12.61 1.85 32.21
CA SER A 273 -12.95 1.63 33.64
C SER A 273 -12.99 0.14 34.00
N GLY A 274 -12.10 -0.27 34.90
CA GLY A 274 -12.22 -1.51 35.65
C GLY A 274 -11.52 -2.76 35.06
N VAL A 275 -10.79 -2.67 33.99
CA VAL A 275 -9.99 -3.78 33.50
C VAL A 275 -8.52 -3.42 33.55
N GLU A 276 -7.78 -4.09 34.46
CA GLU A 276 -6.31 -4.03 34.45
C GLU A 276 -5.81 -4.55 33.12
N LYS A 277 -5.06 -3.72 32.40
CA LYS A 277 -4.35 -4.15 31.22
C LYS A 277 -3.09 -4.88 31.63
N THR A 278 -3.04 -6.16 31.38
CA THR A 278 -1.79 -6.87 31.21
C THR A 278 -1.06 -6.27 30.00
N ASP A 279 0.24 -5.96 30.18
CA ASP A 279 1.15 -5.43 29.16
C ASP A 279 1.24 -6.39 27.97
N ALA A 280 0.21 -6.41 27.14
CA ALA A 280 0.27 -7.07 25.86
C ALA A 280 0.99 -6.12 24.88
N PRO A 281 1.94 -6.60 24.06
CA PRO A 281 2.64 -5.79 23.07
C PRO A 281 1.72 -5.24 21.97
N ASN A 282 0.45 -5.61 22.00
CA ASN A 282 -0.58 -5.13 21.08
C ASN A 282 -1.43 -4.07 21.77
N ASP A 283 -1.60 -2.95 21.10
CA ASP A 283 -2.49 -1.87 21.47
C ASP A 283 -3.92 -2.35 21.79
N GLN A 284 -4.64 -1.54 22.56
CA GLN A 284 -6.03 -1.76 22.95
C GLN A 284 -6.98 -2.04 21.76
N PHE A 285 -6.57 -1.69 20.54
CA PHE A 285 -7.32 -1.89 19.31
C PHE A 285 -6.70 -2.98 18.40
N GLY A 286 -5.75 -3.77 18.89
CA GLY A 286 -5.05 -4.75 18.06
C GLY A 286 -4.22 -4.10 16.96
N THR A 287 -3.66 -2.91 17.22
CA THR A 287 -2.83 -2.19 16.23
C THR A 287 -1.55 -2.96 15.97
N ARG A 288 -1.37 -3.41 14.75
CA ARG A 288 -0.16 -4.06 14.28
C ARG A 288 0.83 -3.00 13.83
N ARG A 289 1.99 -2.90 14.49
CA ARG A 289 3.03 -1.90 14.22
C ARG A 289 4.15 -2.53 13.43
N ILE A 290 4.43 -1.98 12.25
CA ILE A 290 5.36 -2.59 11.30
C ILE A 290 6.27 -1.54 10.72
N TRP A 291 7.54 -1.92 10.52
CA TRP A 291 8.54 -1.17 9.82
C TRP A 291 8.60 -1.59 8.35
N TYR A 292 8.57 -0.62 7.46
CA TYR A 292 8.77 -0.83 6.02
C TYR A 292 10.00 -0.06 5.57
N CYS A 293 10.94 -0.76 5.00
CA CYS A 293 12.16 -0.18 4.44
C CYS A 293 12.53 -0.85 3.12
N ASN A 294 13.40 -0.22 2.36
CA ASN A 294 13.99 -0.83 1.18
C ASN A 294 15.01 -1.90 1.62
N ARG A 295 15.20 -2.92 0.80
CA ARG A 295 16.17 -4.00 1.00
C ARG A 295 17.63 -3.51 1.15
N THR A 296 17.92 -2.30 0.67
CA THR A 296 19.26 -1.70 0.77
C THR A 296 19.57 -1.02 2.11
N VAL A 297 18.58 -0.87 2.98
CA VAL A 297 18.70 -0.39 4.36
C VAL A 297 18.83 -1.56 5.31
#